data_760cfedf3dad717b1d10dec83a0af09e
#
_entry.id   760cfedf3dad717b1d10dec83a0af09e
#
_cell.length_a   1.000
_cell.length_b   1.000
_cell.length_c   1.000
_cell.angle_alpha   90.00
_cell.angle_beta   90.00
_cell.angle_gamma   90.00
#
_symmetry.space_group_name_H-M   'P 1'
#
loop_
_entity.id
_entity.type
_entity.pdbx_description
1 polymer ?
#
loop_
_entity_poly.entity_id
_entity_poly.type
_entity_poly.pdbx_seq_one_letter_code
_entity_poly.pdbx_strand_id
1 'polypeptide(L)'
;FGDQPAATEILVERVGPGQADPLPLPAYPTGEWLAEDIGGKGVLDRAQSTLVLGKDGAVTGSGGCNRLMAKVQFERSGIAITDLAATRRLCEEPLNKQEMRFFKALTAARQWQLDDATGKLTLLDNDDRVLVVLSRK
;
A
#
# COMPACT_ATOMS: atom_id res chain seq x y z
N PHE A 1 -11.46 -10.26 32.09
CA PHE A 1 -11.21 -9.76 31.82
C PHE A 1 -10.99 -9.69 31.81
N GLY A 2 -11.42 -9.46 32.44
CA GLY A 2 -11.13 -9.39 32.04
C GLY A 2 -10.79 -9.17 31.81
N ASP A 3 -11.11 -9.20 31.86
CA ASP A 3 -10.73 -8.85 31.42
C ASP A 3 -10.46 -8.64 31.17
N GLN A 4 -10.67 -8.75 31.09
CA GLN A 4 -10.41 -8.46 30.63
C GLN A 4 -10.15 -8.35 30.31
N PRO A 5 -10.79 -8.21 31.28
CA PRO A 5 -10.42 -8.09 30.76
C PRO A 5 -10.11 -8.09 30.58
N ALA A 6 -10.94 -8.17 30.90
CA ALA A 6 -10.45 -8.17 30.20
C ALA A 6 -10.01 -8.27 29.76
N ALA A 7 -10.55 -8.22 30.17
CA ALA A 7 -9.97 -8.29 29.40
C ALA A 7 -9.60 -8.52 29.02
N THR A 8 -10.00 -8.68 29.43
CA THR A 8 -9.52 -8.86 28.77
C THR A 8 -9.10 -9.12 28.38
N GLU A 9 -9.41 -9.20 28.28
CA GLU A 9 -8.90 -9.37 27.64
C GLU A 9 -8.25 -9.63 27.19
N ILE A 10 -8.86 -9.55 27.68
CA ILE A 10 -8.14 -9.80 27.09
C ILE A 10 -7.51 -10.16 26.71
N LEU A 11 -7.95 -10.41 26.97
CA LEU A 11 -7.20 -10.68 26.36
C LEU A 11 -6.61 -11.05 25.89
N VAL A 12 -6.97 -11.35 26.06
CA VAL A 12 -6.30 -11.61 25.34
C VAL A 12 -5.81 -12.08 25.04
N GLU A 13 -6.20 -12.30 24.94
CA GLU A 13 -5.68 -12.63 24.46
C GLU A 13 -5.24 -13.00 24.08
N ARG A 14 -5.50 -13.51 24.53
CA ARG A 14 -5.05 -13.84 24.09
C ARG A 14 -4.77 -14.34 23.52
N VAL A 15 -5.19 -14.73 23.76
CA VAL A 15 -5.05 -15.00 23.08
C VAL A 15 -4.93 -15.63 22.66
N GLY A 16 -5.11 -15.90 22.74
CA GLY A 16 -5.28 -16.18 22.34
C GLY A 16 -5.37 -16.41 21.67
N PRO A 17 -5.86 -16.77 21.81
CA PRO A 17 -6.00 -16.91 20.70
C PRO A 17 -6.79 -16.67 20.02
N GLY A 18 -6.78 -16.80 19.85
CA GLY A 18 -7.64 -16.91 18.85
C GLY A 18 -8.30 -15.77 18.34
N GLN A 19 -8.68 -14.99 18.92
CA GLN A 19 -9.28 -13.83 18.31
C GLN A 19 -8.36 -13.19 17.28
N ALA A 20 -8.94 -12.54 16.30
CA ALA A 20 -8.17 -11.90 15.25
C ALA A 20 -7.58 -10.61 15.78
N ASP A 21 -6.39 -10.72 16.36
CA ASP A 21 -5.68 -9.54 16.80
C ASP A 21 -5.22 -8.73 15.61
N PRO A 22 -5.18 -7.40 15.73
CA PRO A 22 -4.58 -6.61 14.67
C PRO A 22 -3.11 -6.99 14.53
N LEU A 23 -2.60 -6.96 13.32
CA LEU A 23 -1.19 -7.23 13.07
C LEU A 23 -0.35 -6.14 13.71
N PRO A 24 0.83 -6.49 14.23
CA PRO A 24 1.75 -5.45 14.71
C PRO A 24 2.14 -4.52 13.55
N LEU A 25 2.41 -3.27 13.87
CA LEU A 25 2.74 -2.29 12.84
C LEU A 25 3.85 -2.73 11.90
N PRO A 26 4.95 -3.40 12.37
CA PRO A 26 5.97 -3.86 11.43
C PRO A 26 5.48 -4.88 10.42
N ALA A 27 4.34 -5.53 10.65
CA ALA A 27 3.78 -6.49 9.70
C ALA A 27 2.97 -5.82 8.59
N TYR A 28 2.59 -4.57 8.76
CA TYR A 28 1.96 -3.81 7.68
C TYR A 28 3.03 -3.30 6.73
N PRO A 29 2.68 -3.08 5.46
CA PRO A 29 3.67 -2.71 4.44
C PRO A 29 4.02 -1.22 4.51
N THR A 30 4.47 -0.74 5.66
CA THR A 30 4.92 0.63 5.81
C THR A 30 6.34 0.79 5.28
N GLY A 31 6.72 2.04 4.96
CA GLY A 31 8.05 2.36 4.47
C GLY A 31 8.04 2.77 3.00
N GLU A 32 9.20 2.68 2.38
CA GLU A 32 9.42 3.16 1.02
C GLU A 32 9.37 2.02 0.02
N TRP A 33 8.66 2.24 -1.06
CA TRP A 33 8.41 1.23 -2.09
C TRP A 33 8.67 1.80 -3.47
N LEU A 34 9.15 0.93 -4.37
CA LEU A 34 9.40 1.26 -5.78
C LEU A 34 8.53 0.35 -6.63
N ALA A 35 7.71 0.92 -7.49
CA ALA A 35 6.87 0.13 -8.39
C ALA A 35 7.73 -0.57 -9.43
N GLU A 36 7.47 -1.86 -9.63
CA GLU A 36 8.12 -2.66 -10.67
C GLU A 36 7.18 -2.96 -11.81
N ASP A 37 5.89 -3.09 -11.51
CA ASP A 37 4.88 -3.43 -12.49
C ASP A 37 3.59 -2.72 -12.13
N ILE A 38 2.98 -2.10 -13.11
CA ILE A 38 1.72 -1.36 -12.94
C ILE A 38 0.74 -1.85 -13.98
N GLY A 39 -0.28 -2.58 -13.53
CA GLY A 39 -1.31 -3.09 -14.41
C GLY A 39 -0.79 -4.08 -15.44
N GLY A 40 0.24 -4.85 -15.10
CA GLY A 40 0.85 -5.82 -15.99
C GLY A 40 1.92 -5.25 -16.90
N LYS A 41 2.28 -3.99 -16.72
CA LYS A 41 3.30 -3.33 -17.52
C LYS A 41 4.46 -2.88 -16.66
N GLY A 42 5.68 -3.11 -17.13
CA GLY A 42 6.87 -2.66 -16.44
C GLY A 42 6.96 -1.13 -16.40
N VAL A 43 7.81 -0.64 -15.53
CA VAL A 43 8.02 0.78 -15.29
C VAL A 43 9.19 1.27 -16.14
N LEU A 44 9.07 2.49 -16.66
CA LEU A 44 10.14 3.10 -17.45
C LEU A 44 11.37 3.32 -16.57
N ASP A 45 12.55 3.01 -17.12
CA ASP A 45 13.81 3.11 -16.37
C ASP A 45 14.09 4.53 -15.88
N ARG A 46 13.72 5.52 -16.66
CA ARG A 46 13.99 6.92 -16.36
C ARG A 46 12.90 7.60 -15.54
N ALA A 47 11.85 6.86 -15.19
CA ALA A 47 10.69 7.45 -14.51
C ALA A 47 10.19 6.48 -13.45
N GLN A 48 10.77 6.59 -12.26
CA GLN A 48 10.40 5.72 -11.15
C GLN A 48 9.08 6.17 -10.52
N SER A 49 8.17 5.21 -10.33
CA SER A 49 6.97 5.43 -9.54
C SER A 49 7.25 4.91 -8.13
N THR A 50 7.16 5.79 -7.15
CA THR A 50 7.52 5.48 -5.78
C THR A 50 6.36 5.75 -4.84
N LEU A 51 6.40 5.08 -3.69
CA LEU A 51 5.33 5.18 -2.70
C LEU A 51 5.95 5.06 -1.31
N VAL A 52 5.57 5.98 -0.44
CA VAL A 52 5.94 5.89 0.98
C VAL A 52 4.65 5.73 1.77
N LEU A 53 4.54 4.63 2.49
CA LEU A 53 3.40 4.34 3.35
C LEU A 53 3.81 4.58 4.79
N GLY A 54 3.34 5.68 5.35
CA GLY A 54 3.71 6.09 6.69
C GLY A 54 2.92 5.36 7.77
N LYS A 55 3.55 5.17 8.91
CA LYS A 55 2.90 4.54 10.07
C LYS A 55 1.73 5.35 10.60
N ASP A 56 1.74 6.65 10.33
CA ASP A 56 0.68 7.57 10.76
C ASP A 56 -0.49 7.62 9.77
N GLY A 57 -0.43 6.85 8.69
CA GLY A 57 -1.46 6.87 7.67
C GLY A 57 -1.23 7.88 6.57
N ALA A 58 -0.11 8.58 6.57
CA ALA A 58 0.23 9.51 5.51
C ALA A 58 0.89 8.77 4.36
N VAL A 59 0.56 9.15 3.13
CA VAL A 59 1.13 8.58 1.93
C VAL A 59 1.77 9.71 1.13
N THR A 60 3.00 9.47 0.69
CA THR A 60 3.69 10.36 -0.24
C THR A 60 4.32 9.52 -1.33
N GLY A 61 4.73 10.15 -2.41
CA GLY A 61 5.39 9.42 -3.47
C GLY A 61 5.49 10.22 -4.74
N SER A 62 5.83 9.52 -5.80
CA SER A 62 5.95 10.09 -7.14
C SER A 62 5.37 9.12 -8.16
N GLY A 63 4.63 9.66 -9.11
CA GLY A 63 4.11 8.83 -10.21
C GLY A 63 5.08 8.69 -11.37
N GLY A 64 6.22 9.37 -11.28
CA GLY A 64 7.18 9.43 -12.36
C GLY A 64 7.36 10.85 -12.88
N CYS A 65 6.31 11.64 -12.86
CA CYS A 65 6.30 13.04 -13.26
C CYS A 65 5.91 13.94 -12.08
N ASN A 66 4.80 13.64 -11.45
CA ASN A 66 4.25 14.46 -10.38
C ASN A 66 4.37 13.77 -9.03
N ARG A 67 4.48 14.58 -7.99
CA ARG A 67 4.44 14.06 -6.62
C ARG A 67 3.00 13.88 -6.18
N LEU A 68 2.80 12.85 -5.36
CA LEU A 68 1.49 12.55 -4.82
C LEU A 68 1.49 12.63 -3.30
N MET A 69 0.31 12.91 -2.77
CA MET A 69 0.01 12.79 -1.33
C MET A 69 -1.35 12.13 -1.21
N ALA A 70 -1.50 11.29 -0.20
CA ALA A 70 -2.74 10.59 0.04
C ALA A 70 -2.80 10.15 1.50
N LYS A 71 -3.85 9.38 1.82
CA LYS A 71 -4.00 8.75 3.12
C LYS A 71 -4.17 7.26 2.93
N VAL A 72 -3.71 6.48 3.89
CA VAL A 72 -3.86 5.03 3.84
C VAL A 72 -4.43 4.52 5.16
N GLN A 73 -5.33 3.54 5.04
CA GLN A 73 -5.81 2.78 6.17
C GLN A 73 -5.56 1.31 5.87
N PHE A 74 -5.06 0.60 6.87
CA PHE A 74 -4.79 -0.82 6.78
C PHE A 74 -5.74 -1.61 7.64
N GLU A 75 -6.17 -2.76 7.12
CA GLU A 75 -6.74 -3.84 7.91
C GLU A 75 -5.83 -5.05 7.70
N ARG A 76 -6.18 -6.21 8.26
CA ARG A 76 -5.28 -7.37 8.18
C ARG A 76 -4.81 -7.65 6.77
N SER A 77 -5.73 -7.75 5.84
CA SER A 77 -5.41 -7.97 4.43
C SER A 77 -5.95 -6.87 3.54
N GLY A 78 -6.58 -5.87 4.14
CA GLY A 78 -7.21 -4.79 3.42
C GLY A 78 -6.40 -3.52 3.40
N ILE A 79 -6.60 -2.72 2.39
CA ILE A 79 -5.95 -1.42 2.24
C ILE A 79 -6.93 -0.47 1.57
N ALA A 80 -6.93 0.78 2.01
CA ALA A 80 -7.66 1.83 1.33
C ALA A 80 -6.76 3.05 1.22
N ILE A 81 -6.51 3.50 0.02
CA ILE A 81 -5.75 4.72 -0.26
C ILE A 81 -6.73 5.76 -0.75
N THR A 82 -6.87 6.84 0.01
CA THR A 82 -7.89 7.85 -0.22
C THR A 82 -7.29 9.24 -0.27
N ASP A 83 -8.08 10.20 -0.73
CA ASP A 83 -7.71 11.62 -0.76
C ASP A 83 -6.41 11.85 -1.55
N LEU A 84 -6.24 11.12 -2.64
CA LEU A 84 -5.04 11.25 -3.46
C LEU A 84 -5.05 12.59 -4.18
N ALA A 85 -4.00 13.36 -3.97
CA ALA A 85 -3.76 14.62 -4.65
C ALA A 85 -2.36 14.58 -5.24
N ALA A 86 -2.17 15.28 -6.33
CA ALA A 86 -0.88 15.29 -7.02
C ALA A 86 -0.61 16.65 -7.63
N THR A 87 0.67 16.95 -7.79
CA THR A 87 1.05 18.13 -8.57
C THR A 87 0.68 17.89 -10.03
N ARG A 88 0.64 18.95 -10.83
CA ARG A 88 0.11 18.85 -12.20
C ARG A 88 1.09 19.41 -13.22
N ARG A 89 2.27 18.81 -13.25
CA ARG A 89 3.20 19.07 -14.33
C ARG A 89 2.86 18.20 -15.51
N LEU A 90 3.11 18.72 -16.70
CA LEU A 90 2.96 17.95 -17.92
C LEU A 90 4.33 17.46 -18.34
N CYS A 91 4.49 16.15 -18.43
CA CYS A 91 5.72 15.53 -18.89
C CYS A 91 5.47 14.88 -20.24
N GLU A 92 6.45 14.19 -20.78
CA GLU A 92 6.24 13.48 -22.04
C GLU A 92 5.19 12.38 -21.86
N GLU A 93 4.53 12.02 -22.92
CA GLU A 93 3.37 11.16 -22.89
C GLU A 93 3.58 9.83 -22.21
N PRO A 94 4.68 9.08 -22.46
CA PRO A 94 4.87 7.81 -21.77
C PRO A 94 4.91 7.94 -20.25
N LEU A 95 5.49 9.02 -19.73
CA LEU A 95 5.53 9.26 -18.29
C LEU A 95 4.14 9.59 -17.76
N ASN A 96 3.39 10.43 -18.49
CA ASN A 96 2.04 10.78 -18.07
C ASN A 96 1.15 9.55 -18.02
N LYS A 97 1.26 8.66 -18.99
CA LYS A 97 0.49 7.42 -19.03
C LYS A 97 0.84 6.50 -17.88
N GLN A 98 2.13 6.33 -17.59
CA GLN A 98 2.57 5.50 -16.48
C GLN A 98 2.02 6.06 -15.17
N GLU A 99 2.12 7.36 -14.96
CA GLU A 99 1.63 8.01 -13.76
C GLU A 99 0.13 7.83 -13.58
N MET A 100 -0.63 8.00 -14.64
CA MET A 100 -2.08 7.79 -14.56
C MET A 100 -2.42 6.36 -14.18
N ARG A 101 -1.73 5.38 -14.76
CA ARG A 101 -1.94 3.97 -14.39
C ARG A 101 -1.61 3.74 -12.92
N PHE A 102 -0.52 4.35 -12.44
CA PHE A 102 -0.09 4.20 -11.05
C PHE A 102 -1.12 4.78 -10.09
N PHE A 103 -1.55 6.02 -10.34
CA PHE A 103 -2.53 6.67 -9.48
C PHE A 103 -3.85 5.90 -9.47
N LYS A 104 -4.27 5.43 -10.64
CA LYS A 104 -5.50 4.64 -10.74
C LYS A 104 -5.38 3.33 -9.97
N ALA A 105 -4.24 2.66 -10.05
CA ALA A 105 -4.00 1.43 -9.32
C ALA A 105 -4.06 1.67 -7.80
N LEU A 106 -3.45 2.74 -7.33
CA LEU A 106 -3.45 3.06 -5.91
C LEU A 106 -4.86 3.30 -5.38
N THR A 107 -5.67 4.05 -6.12
CA THR A 107 -7.03 4.36 -5.67
C THR A 107 -7.96 3.16 -5.79
N ALA A 108 -7.66 2.22 -6.66
CA ALA A 108 -8.44 1.00 -6.82
C ALA A 108 -8.04 -0.11 -5.85
N ALA A 109 -6.91 0.02 -5.17
CA ALA A 109 -6.40 -1.01 -4.28
C ALA A 109 -7.34 -1.24 -3.09
N ARG A 110 -7.60 -2.51 -2.77
CA ARG A 110 -8.44 -2.91 -1.65
C ARG A 110 -7.80 -4.00 -0.81
N GLN A 111 -6.81 -4.70 -1.34
CA GLN A 111 -6.09 -5.76 -0.66
C GLN A 111 -4.59 -5.59 -0.86
N TRP A 112 -3.83 -6.10 0.09
CA TRP A 112 -2.37 -6.10 -0.01
C TRP A 112 -1.83 -7.47 0.38
N GLN A 113 -0.72 -7.84 -0.25
CA GLN A 113 0.01 -9.06 0.06
C GLN A 113 1.49 -8.73 0.12
N LEU A 114 2.15 -9.19 1.16
CA LEU A 114 3.59 -9.00 1.33
C LEU A 114 4.26 -10.36 1.29
N ASP A 115 5.15 -10.54 0.33
CA ASP A 115 5.90 -11.79 0.18
C ASP A 115 7.19 -11.67 0.98
N ASP A 116 7.28 -12.44 2.07
CA ASP A 116 8.44 -12.39 2.94
C ASP A 116 9.71 -12.88 2.25
N ALA A 117 9.57 -13.81 1.30
CA ALA A 117 10.74 -14.38 0.62
C ALA A 117 11.38 -13.39 -0.35
N THR A 118 10.58 -12.60 -1.04
CA THR A 118 11.08 -11.66 -2.04
C THR A 118 11.07 -10.22 -1.55
N GLY A 119 10.35 -9.93 -0.48
CA GLY A 119 10.16 -8.57 0.02
C GLY A 119 9.26 -7.73 -0.86
N LYS A 120 8.49 -8.35 -1.74
CA LYS A 120 7.63 -7.61 -2.67
C LYS A 120 6.24 -7.42 -2.11
N LEU A 121 5.69 -6.26 -2.38
CA LEU A 121 4.33 -5.87 -2.01
C LEU A 121 3.47 -5.88 -3.25
N THR A 122 2.34 -6.59 -3.19
CA THR A 122 1.36 -6.61 -4.26
C THR A 122 0.07 -5.97 -3.77
N LEU A 123 -0.47 -5.04 -4.54
CA LEU A 123 -1.76 -4.43 -4.27
C LEU A 123 -2.78 -4.98 -5.27
N LEU A 124 -3.95 -5.36 -4.75
CA LEU A 124 -5.00 -6.01 -5.54
C LEU A 124 -6.33 -5.27 -5.34
N ASP A 125 -7.21 -5.42 -6.32
CA ASP A 125 -8.58 -4.92 -6.17
C ASP A 125 -9.47 -5.95 -5.47
N ASN A 126 -10.78 -5.68 -5.37
CA ASN A 126 -11.73 -6.58 -4.73
C ASN A 126 -11.90 -7.90 -5.47
N ASP A 127 -11.55 -7.94 -6.72
CA ASP A 127 -11.68 -9.13 -7.56
C ASP A 127 -10.36 -9.92 -7.65
N ASP A 128 -9.42 -9.63 -6.75
CA ASP A 128 -8.11 -10.27 -6.67
C ASP A 128 -7.23 -10.04 -7.90
N ARG A 129 -7.51 -8.99 -8.65
CA ARG A 129 -6.64 -8.61 -9.77
C ARG A 129 -5.45 -7.84 -9.24
N VAL A 130 -4.28 -8.19 -9.73
CA VAL A 130 -3.04 -7.50 -9.37
C VAL A 130 -3.02 -6.13 -10.04
N LEU A 131 -2.92 -5.09 -9.23
CA LEU A 131 -2.88 -3.71 -9.72
C LEU A 131 -1.46 -3.20 -9.84
N VAL A 132 -0.63 -3.45 -8.85
CA VAL A 132 0.75 -2.99 -8.85
C VAL A 132 1.59 -3.91 -7.98
N VAL A 133 2.82 -4.13 -8.41
CA VAL A 133 3.83 -4.87 -7.65
C VAL A 133 4.96 -3.90 -7.34
N LEU A 134 5.35 -3.86 -6.06
CA LEU A 134 6.39 -2.94 -5.59
C LEU A 134 7.47 -3.72 -4.84
N SER A 135 8.68 -3.21 -4.89
CA SER A 135 9.79 -3.74 -4.10
C SER A 135 10.25 -2.68 -3.09
N ARG A 136 10.94 -3.14 -2.05
CA ARG A 136 11.53 -2.21 -1.07
C ARG A 136 12.54 -1.30 -1.74
N LYS A 137 12.44 -0.06 -1.38
CA LYS A 137 13.37 0.93 -1.88
C LYS A 137 14.50 1.13 -0.89
#